data_253500e873fc08b91c67109427dffbc7
#
_entry.id   253500e873fc08b91c67109427dffbc7
#
_cell.length_a   1.000
_cell.length_b   1.000
_cell.length_c   1.000
_cell.angle_alpha   90.00
_cell.angle_beta   90.00
_cell.angle_gamma   90.00
#
_symmetry.space_group_name_H-M   'P 1'
#
loop_
_entity.id
_entity.type
_entity.pdbx_description
1 polymer ?
#
loop_
_entity_poly.entity_id
_entity_poly.type
_entity_poly.pdbx_seq_one_letter_code
_entity_poly.pdbx_strand_id
1 'polypeptide(L)'
;MKKFIVFMVACLLWTAATPEKQTTIFIIGDSTAAKKDLSKGSPERGWGMALQDCFTSPVVVDNHAVNGRSSLSFYNEGRWAKVLEKMQPGDYVIIQFGHNDEKPAVDRHTEAHSTFQWMLERYVRETREKGGIPILMNSVVRRNYTLKVDNKAEDEALRNTTFKDAPKIIEGDTLVDTHGFYRIAPRLVAERLHVHYIDANKITYDLETSLGKEGSKKLHMWYKPGEHPALPQGRKDNTHYNEWGAQQVARRLADALCVEIPLLQRYRTNKK
;
A
#
# COMPACT_ATOMS: atom_id res chain seq x y z
N MET A 1 78.81 -7.24 19.69
CA MET A 1 77.67 -6.42 19.20
C MET A 1 76.54 -7.39 18.82
N LYS A 2 75.49 -7.49 19.66
CA LYS A 2 74.33 -8.38 19.41
C LYS A 2 73.24 -7.56 18.72
N LYS A 3 72.88 -7.89 17.47
CA LYS A 3 71.78 -7.26 16.72
C LYS A 3 70.46 -7.86 17.18
N PHE A 4 69.60 -7.05 17.82
CA PHE A 4 68.23 -7.39 18.09
C PHE A 4 67.38 -7.11 16.83
N ILE A 5 66.80 -8.17 16.26
CA ILE A 5 65.79 -8.06 15.19
C ILE A 5 64.44 -8.02 15.87
N VAL A 6 63.78 -6.87 15.82
CA VAL A 6 62.37 -6.70 16.29
C VAL A 6 61.46 -7.16 15.15
N PHE A 7 60.76 -8.26 15.35
CA PHE A 7 59.69 -8.73 14.47
C PHE A 7 58.40 -7.96 14.82
N MET A 8 57.99 -7.07 13.97
CA MET A 8 56.75 -6.35 14.08
C MET A 8 55.63 -7.21 13.47
N VAL A 9 54.81 -7.90 14.31
CA VAL A 9 53.67 -8.67 13.88
C VAL A 9 52.50 -7.71 13.64
N ALA A 10 52.23 -7.40 12.40
CA ALA A 10 51.02 -6.65 12.01
C ALA A 10 49.79 -7.52 12.13
N CYS A 11 49.03 -7.39 13.21
CA CYS A 11 47.69 -8.01 13.33
C CYS A 11 46.73 -7.31 12.38
N LEU A 12 46.47 -7.90 11.22
CA LEU A 12 45.35 -7.53 10.34
C LEU A 12 44.05 -7.97 11.04
N LEU A 13 43.40 -7.02 11.70
CA LEU A 13 42.04 -7.19 12.18
C LEU A 13 41.13 -7.23 10.97
N TRP A 14 40.80 -8.42 10.50
CA TRP A 14 39.76 -8.65 9.53
C TRP A 14 38.43 -8.48 10.27
N THR A 15 37.86 -7.29 10.22
CA THR A 15 36.48 -7.07 10.65
C THR A 15 35.55 -7.76 9.64
N ALA A 16 35.21 -9.02 9.91
CA ALA A 16 34.13 -9.66 9.20
C ALA A 16 32.86 -8.83 9.45
N ALA A 17 32.38 -8.11 8.43
CA ALA A 17 31.10 -7.42 8.50
C ALA A 17 30.03 -8.51 8.81
N THR A 18 29.40 -8.40 9.97
CA THR A 18 28.23 -9.24 10.27
C THR A 18 27.17 -8.95 9.20
N PRO A 19 26.60 -9.99 8.58
CA PRO A 19 25.55 -9.79 7.60
C PRO A 19 24.43 -8.94 8.22
N GLU A 20 24.04 -7.88 7.54
CA GLU A 20 22.99 -6.98 7.99
C GLU A 20 21.68 -7.77 8.12
N LYS A 21 21.01 -7.66 9.27
CA LYS A 21 19.78 -8.41 9.54
C LYS A 21 18.71 -8.04 8.51
N GLN A 22 18.10 -9.02 7.86
CA GLN A 22 16.96 -8.82 7.00
C GLN A 22 15.85 -8.12 7.78
N THR A 23 15.25 -7.09 7.16
CA THR A 23 14.09 -6.36 7.67
C THR A 23 12.93 -6.55 6.71
N THR A 24 11.82 -7.06 7.20
CA THR A 24 10.62 -7.27 6.39
C THR A 24 9.64 -6.12 6.56
N ILE A 25 9.10 -5.64 5.45
CA ILE A 25 7.95 -4.73 5.41
C ILE A 25 6.74 -5.55 4.99
N PHE A 26 5.92 -5.95 5.96
CA PHE A 26 4.63 -6.56 5.68
C PHE A 26 3.64 -5.51 5.22
N ILE A 27 2.80 -5.85 4.23
CA ILE A 27 1.68 -5.01 3.80
C ILE A 27 0.39 -5.79 4.05
N ILE A 28 -0.50 -5.25 4.86
CA ILE A 28 -1.88 -5.71 4.97
C ILE A 28 -2.82 -4.63 4.45
N GLY A 29 -3.86 -5.04 3.72
CA GLY A 29 -4.74 -4.08 3.06
C GLY A 29 -5.69 -4.73 2.06
N ASP A 30 -6.24 -3.88 1.24
CA ASP A 30 -7.26 -4.20 0.25
C ASP A 30 -6.72 -4.36 -1.19
N SER A 31 -7.64 -4.28 -2.16
CA SER A 31 -7.36 -4.47 -3.59
C SER A 31 -6.38 -3.47 -4.19
N THR A 32 -6.27 -2.27 -3.62
CA THR A 32 -5.39 -1.22 -4.14
C THR A 32 -3.91 -1.55 -3.91
N ALA A 33 -3.60 -2.33 -2.87
CA ALA A 33 -2.25 -2.82 -2.55
C ALA A 33 -2.00 -4.27 -3.00
N ALA A 34 -3.06 -5.09 -3.18
CA ALA A 34 -3.00 -6.54 -3.32
C ALA A 34 -2.21 -7.04 -4.52
N LYS A 35 -1.62 -8.23 -4.38
CA LYS A 35 -1.11 -9.02 -5.49
C LYS A 35 -2.24 -9.37 -6.46
N LYS A 36 -1.96 -9.30 -7.76
CA LYS A 36 -2.90 -9.65 -8.83
C LYS A 36 -2.46 -10.93 -9.54
N ASP A 37 -3.44 -11.67 -10.03
CA ASP A 37 -3.16 -12.78 -10.93
C ASP A 37 -2.76 -12.26 -12.30
N LEU A 38 -1.55 -12.55 -12.72
CA LEU A 38 -0.97 -12.12 -13.99
C LEU A 38 -0.99 -13.21 -15.05
N SER A 39 -1.47 -14.41 -14.73
CA SER A 39 -1.43 -15.57 -15.61
C SER A 39 -2.18 -15.35 -16.92
N LYS A 40 -3.20 -14.46 -16.92
CA LYS A 40 -3.98 -14.08 -18.10
C LYS A 40 -3.54 -12.75 -18.72
N GLY A 41 -2.35 -12.26 -18.38
CA GLY A 41 -1.80 -11.00 -18.90
C GLY A 41 -2.51 -9.75 -18.40
N SER A 42 -3.21 -9.81 -17.24
CA SER A 42 -3.88 -8.64 -16.67
C SER A 42 -2.93 -7.48 -16.47
N PRO A 43 -3.25 -6.25 -16.92
CA PRO A 43 -2.47 -5.06 -16.61
C PRO A 43 -2.70 -4.51 -15.19
N GLU A 44 -3.67 -5.05 -14.44
CA GLU A 44 -3.98 -4.59 -13.08
C GLU A 44 -2.85 -4.93 -12.12
N ARG A 45 -2.44 -3.95 -11.31
CA ARG A 45 -1.44 -4.09 -10.24
C ARG A 45 -1.92 -3.38 -8.97
N GLY A 46 -1.64 -3.97 -7.81
CA GLY A 46 -1.67 -3.22 -6.55
C GLY A 46 -0.34 -2.49 -6.32
N TRP A 47 -0.37 -1.33 -5.69
CA TRP A 47 0.87 -0.59 -5.39
C TRP A 47 1.87 -1.40 -4.54
N GLY A 48 1.36 -2.30 -3.68
CA GLY A 48 2.21 -3.19 -2.89
C GLY A 48 3.00 -4.22 -3.71
N MET A 49 2.62 -4.47 -4.97
CA MET A 49 3.43 -5.30 -5.88
C MET A 49 4.69 -4.59 -6.35
N ALA A 50 4.61 -3.26 -6.50
CA ALA A 50 5.72 -2.45 -6.99
C ALA A 50 6.62 -1.91 -5.87
N LEU A 51 6.24 -2.08 -4.59
CA LEU A 51 6.98 -1.50 -3.48
C LEU A 51 8.37 -2.13 -3.29
N GLN A 52 8.54 -3.42 -3.59
CA GLN A 52 9.85 -4.08 -3.50
C GLN A 52 10.89 -3.44 -4.42
N ASP A 53 10.49 -2.99 -5.62
CA ASP A 53 11.40 -2.33 -6.57
C ASP A 53 11.95 -0.99 -6.03
N CYS A 54 11.32 -0.47 -5.01
CA CYS A 54 11.73 0.77 -4.33
C CYS A 54 12.82 0.55 -3.27
N PHE A 55 13.12 -0.70 -2.91
CA PHE A 55 14.11 -1.01 -1.87
C PHE A 55 15.09 -2.10 -2.31
N THR A 56 16.34 -1.97 -1.83
CA THR A 56 17.38 -2.99 -1.98
C THR A 56 17.45 -3.89 -0.74
N SER A 57 18.14 -5.04 -0.88
CA SER A 57 18.54 -5.85 0.28
C SER A 57 19.24 -4.96 1.34
N PRO A 58 19.02 -5.22 2.64
CA PRO A 58 18.30 -6.36 3.20
C PRO A 58 16.79 -6.14 3.44
N VAL A 59 16.19 -5.09 2.84
CA VAL A 59 14.74 -4.84 2.97
C VAL A 59 13.96 -5.75 2.02
N VAL A 60 13.01 -6.50 2.58
CA VAL A 60 12.10 -7.40 1.84
C VAL A 60 10.67 -6.94 2.05
N VAL A 61 9.89 -6.86 0.98
CA VAL A 61 8.45 -6.54 1.04
C VAL A 61 7.62 -7.82 0.93
N ASP A 62 6.91 -8.19 2.00
CA ASP A 62 5.95 -9.31 1.99
C ASP A 62 4.51 -8.79 1.97
N ASN A 63 3.94 -8.76 0.77
CA ASN A 63 2.61 -8.21 0.54
C ASN A 63 1.52 -9.27 0.77
N HIS A 64 0.74 -9.09 1.83
CA HIS A 64 -0.41 -9.91 2.25
C HIS A 64 -1.77 -9.26 1.94
N ALA A 65 -1.80 -8.06 1.34
CA ALA A 65 -3.06 -7.40 0.97
C ALA A 65 -3.89 -8.26 0.02
N VAL A 66 -5.22 -8.22 0.18
CA VAL A 66 -6.15 -9.08 -0.57
C VAL A 66 -7.34 -8.27 -1.10
N ASN A 67 -7.71 -8.55 -2.35
CA ASN A 67 -8.86 -7.90 -2.99
C ASN A 67 -10.13 -8.02 -2.13
N GLY A 68 -10.89 -6.93 -2.02
CA GLY A 68 -12.21 -6.89 -1.38
C GLY A 68 -12.20 -6.99 0.16
N ARG A 69 -11.04 -6.96 0.80
CA ARG A 69 -10.96 -7.09 2.27
C ARG A 69 -10.97 -5.74 2.94
N SER A 70 -11.83 -5.65 3.95
CA SER A 70 -11.83 -4.60 4.95
C SER A 70 -10.90 -4.97 6.12
N SER A 71 -10.69 -4.05 7.05
CA SER A 71 -9.99 -4.34 8.29
C SER A 71 -10.64 -5.49 9.07
N LEU A 72 -11.97 -5.55 9.08
CA LEU A 72 -12.75 -6.59 9.76
C LEU A 72 -12.62 -7.95 9.04
N SER A 73 -12.92 -8.02 7.74
CA SER A 73 -12.92 -9.28 7.01
C SER A 73 -11.53 -9.90 6.88
N PHE A 74 -10.48 -9.08 6.71
CA PHE A 74 -9.09 -9.55 6.70
C PHE A 74 -8.73 -10.25 8.02
N TYR A 75 -9.18 -9.71 9.15
CA TYR A 75 -8.97 -10.29 10.46
C TYR A 75 -9.76 -11.60 10.64
N ASN A 76 -11.05 -11.56 10.38
CA ASN A 76 -11.97 -12.68 10.61
C ASN A 76 -11.66 -13.91 9.73
N GLU A 77 -11.07 -13.72 8.54
CA GLU A 77 -10.60 -14.79 7.66
C GLU A 77 -9.27 -15.42 8.11
N GLY A 78 -8.71 -15.03 9.26
CA GLY A 78 -7.44 -15.55 9.77
C GLY A 78 -6.22 -15.13 8.95
N ARG A 79 -6.34 -14.14 8.07
CA ARG A 79 -5.23 -13.64 7.23
C ARG A 79 -4.17 -12.94 8.06
N TRP A 80 -4.61 -12.19 9.07
CA TRP A 80 -3.72 -11.52 10.00
C TRP A 80 -2.86 -12.50 10.81
N ALA A 81 -3.44 -13.59 11.28
CA ALA A 81 -2.69 -14.62 12.01
C ALA A 81 -1.48 -15.14 11.20
N LYS A 82 -1.64 -15.31 9.88
CA LYS A 82 -0.54 -15.74 8.98
C LYS A 82 0.60 -14.72 8.87
N VAL A 83 0.31 -13.43 9.04
CA VAL A 83 1.33 -12.37 9.09
C VAL A 83 2.07 -12.43 10.44
N LEU A 84 1.32 -12.56 11.55
CA LEU A 84 1.88 -12.69 12.90
C LEU A 84 2.80 -13.91 13.06
N GLU A 85 2.51 -15.01 12.38
CA GLU A 85 3.36 -16.22 12.38
C GLU A 85 4.75 -15.98 11.77
N LYS A 86 4.83 -15.11 10.75
CA LYS A 86 6.08 -14.80 10.03
C LYS A 86 6.89 -13.67 10.66
N MET A 87 6.19 -12.75 11.35
CA MET A 87 6.76 -11.51 11.85
C MET A 87 7.87 -11.75 12.86
N GLN A 88 8.97 -11.02 12.72
CA GLN A 88 10.09 -10.98 13.63
C GLN A 88 10.21 -9.61 14.31
N PRO A 89 10.77 -9.51 15.52
CA PRO A 89 11.03 -8.22 16.14
C PRO A 89 11.88 -7.32 15.27
N GLY A 90 11.38 -6.07 15.08
CA GLY A 90 11.98 -5.06 14.23
C GLY A 90 11.45 -5.03 12.79
N ASP A 91 10.58 -5.96 12.40
CA ASP A 91 9.86 -5.88 11.11
C ASP A 91 8.80 -4.77 11.13
N TYR A 92 8.50 -4.22 9.98
CA TYR A 92 7.47 -3.19 9.81
C TYR A 92 6.18 -3.80 9.28
N VAL A 93 5.05 -3.21 9.69
CA VAL A 93 3.72 -3.59 9.15
C VAL A 93 3.00 -2.34 8.67
N ILE A 94 2.81 -2.24 7.36
CA ILE A 94 1.94 -1.25 6.75
C ILE A 94 0.50 -1.75 6.83
N ILE A 95 -0.37 -0.96 7.46
CA ILE A 95 -1.79 -1.24 7.69
C ILE A 95 -2.60 -0.23 6.90
N GLN A 96 -3.19 -0.66 5.76
CA GLN A 96 -3.94 0.22 4.87
C GLN A 96 -5.30 -0.38 4.54
N PHE A 97 -6.35 0.14 5.15
CA PHE A 97 -7.75 -0.26 4.94
C PHE A 97 -8.65 0.99 4.80
N GLY A 98 -9.93 0.77 4.45
CA GLY A 98 -10.96 1.78 4.33
C GLY A 98 -11.87 1.57 3.13
N HIS A 99 -11.33 1.25 1.94
CA HIS A 99 -12.11 1.07 0.70
C HIS A 99 -13.28 0.07 0.84
N ASN A 100 -13.12 -0.99 1.64
CA ASN A 100 -14.13 -1.99 1.85
C ASN A 100 -14.83 -1.86 3.21
N ASP A 101 -14.22 -1.19 4.15
CA ASP A 101 -14.81 -0.85 5.45
C ASP A 101 -16.03 0.05 5.31
N GLU A 102 -16.01 0.97 4.35
CA GLU A 102 -17.12 1.88 4.04
C GLU A 102 -18.28 1.23 3.25
N LYS A 103 -18.10 -0.01 2.74
CA LYS A 103 -19.16 -0.71 2.00
C LYS A 103 -20.22 -1.24 2.95
N PRO A 104 -21.52 -1.30 2.53
CA PRO A 104 -22.61 -1.70 3.40
C PRO A 104 -22.69 -3.21 3.67
N ALA A 105 -21.88 -4.03 3.00
CA ALA A 105 -21.87 -5.48 3.16
C ALA A 105 -21.45 -5.89 4.58
N VAL A 106 -22.30 -6.64 5.27
CA VAL A 106 -22.18 -6.98 6.71
C VAL A 106 -20.86 -7.69 7.05
N ASP A 107 -20.33 -8.50 6.13
CA ASP A 107 -19.10 -9.27 6.30
C ASP A 107 -17.84 -8.39 6.32
N ARG A 108 -17.94 -7.13 5.89
CA ARG A 108 -16.79 -6.22 5.76
C ARG A 108 -17.00 -4.83 6.33
N HIS A 109 -18.26 -4.40 6.51
CA HIS A 109 -18.55 -3.05 7.02
C HIS A 109 -18.01 -2.82 8.41
N THR A 110 -17.45 -1.64 8.63
CA THR A 110 -17.11 -1.10 9.96
C THR A 110 -17.56 0.35 10.04
N GLU A 111 -17.86 0.84 11.23
CA GLU A 111 -18.21 2.24 11.45
C GLU A 111 -16.96 3.11 11.64
N ALA A 112 -16.82 4.14 10.83
CA ALA A 112 -15.60 4.96 10.77
C ALA A 112 -15.20 5.61 12.11
N HIS A 113 -16.21 5.97 12.94
CA HIS A 113 -15.98 6.61 14.23
C HIS A 113 -15.73 5.64 15.40
N SER A 114 -15.92 4.34 15.18
CA SER A 114 -15.86 3.34 16.26
C SER A 114 -15.14 2.06 15.81
N THR A 115 -15.84 1.11 15.21
CA THR A 115 -15.32 -0.23 14.94
C THR A 115 -14.14 -0.24 13.96
N PHE A 116 -14.08 0.69 13.00
CA PHE A 116 -12.90 0.84 12.13
C PHE A 116 -11.65 1.23 12.94
N GLN A 117 -11.77 2.25 13.81
CA GLN A 117 -10.65 2.66 14.65
C GLN A 117 -10.22 1.54 15.60
N TRP A 118 -11.18 0.84 16.19
CA TRP A 118 -10.90 -0.30 17.08
C TRP A 118 -10.13 -1.41 16.35
N MET A 119 -10.49 -1.71 15.10
CA MET A 119 -9.73 -2.67 14.29
C MET A 119 -8.30 -2.21 14.02
N LEU A 120 -8.10 -0.94 13.69
CA LEU A 120 -6.75 -0.37 13.52
C LEU A 120 -5.92 -0.44 14.79
N GLU A 121 -6.50 -0.07 15.94
CA GLU A 121 -5.86 -0.21 17.26
C GLU A 121 -5.45 -1.65 17.56
N ARG A 122 -6.31 -2.60 17.22
CA ARG A 122 -6.04 -4.02 17.39
C ARG A 122 -4.83 -4.47 16.59
N TYR A 123 -4.75 -4.11 15.31
CA TYR A 123 -3.58 -4.39 14.46
C TYR A 123 -2.29 -3.77 15.02
N VAL A 124 -2.37 -2.52 15.48
CA VAL A 124 -1.23 -1.81 16.10
C VAL A 124 -0.75 -2.54 17.35
N ARG A 125 -1.67 -2.89 18.26
CA ARG A 125 -1.33 -3.59 19.50
C ARG A 125 -0.70 -4.95 19.22
N GLU A 126 -1.33 -5.77 18.40
CA GLU A 126 -0.86 -7.13 18.10
C GLU A 126 0.48 -7.12 17.32
N THR A 127 0.72 -6.11 16.47
CA THR A 127 2.04 -5.86 15.86
C THR A 127 3.10 -5.61 16.93
N ARG A 128 2.83 -4.72 17.88
CA ARG A 128 3.76 -4.39 18.98
C ARG A 128 4.02 -5.56 19.91
N GLU A 129 3.01 -6.37 20.20
CA GLU A 129 3.14 -7.60 21.01
C GLU A 129 4.11 -8.60 20.37
N LYS A 130 4.25 -8.60 19.05
CA LYS A 130 5.24 -9.38 18.30
C LYS A 130 6.61 -8.70 18.16
N GLY A 131 6.77 -7.49 18.70
CA GLY A 131 7.98 -6.68 18.56
C GLY A 131 8.11 -6.00 17.19
N GLY A 132 7.04 -6.02 16.36
CA GLY A 132 6.97 -5.33 15.08
C GLY A 132 6.68 -3.84 15.25
N ILE A 133 6.90 -3.08 14.19
CA ILE A 133 6.73 -1.62 14.12
C ILE A 133 5.53 -1.32 13.20
N PRO A 134 4.36 -0.91 13.74
CA PRO A 134 3.19 -0.61 12.95
C PRO A 134 3.32 0.75 12.26
N ILE A 135 2.81 0.82 11.02
CA ILE A 135 2.69 2.02 10.19
C ILE A 135 1.25 2.09 9.70
N LEU A 136 0.48 3.06 10.18
CA LEU A 136 -0.87 3.28 9.69
C LEU A 136 -0.83 4.11 8.41
N MET A 137 -1.64 3.70 7.43
CA MET A 137 -1.93 4.46 6.21
C MET A 137 -3.44 4.58 6.04
N ASN A 138 -3.90 5.75 5.58
CA ASN A 138 -5.26 5.86 5.09
C ASN A 138 -5.38 5.31 3.66
N SER A 139 -6.62 5.20 3.18
CA SER A 139 -6.91 4.73 1.81
C SER A 139 -6.34 5.67 0.77
N VAL A 140 -5.76 5.12 -0.29
CA VAL A 140 -5.43 5.88 -1.50
C VAL A 140 -6.72 6.50 -2.09
N VAL A 141 -6.62 7.66 -2.76
CA VAL A 141 -7.79 8.32 -3.32
C VAL A 141 -8.36 7.52 -4.51
N ARG A 142 -9.69 7.54 -4.68
CA ARG A 142 -10.31 7.14 -5.95
C ARG A 142 -10.27 8.31 -6.93
N ARG A 143 -10.06 8.03 -8.21
CA ARG A 143 -10.20 9.01 -9.28
C ARG A 143 -11.69 9.39 -9.44
N ASN A 144 -12.19 10.23 -8.56
CA ASN A 144 -13.58 10.68 -8.58
C ASN A 144 -13.68 12.19 -8.86
N TYR A 145 -14.07 12.53 -10.08
CA TYR A 145 -14.27 13.92 -10.53
C TYR A 145 -15.77 14.30 -10.56
N THR A 146 -16.60 13.66 -9.76
CA THR A 146 -18.02 13.99 -9.63
C THR A 146 -18.38 14.26 -8.18
N LEU A 147 -19.34 15.17 -7.96
CA LEU A 147 -19.93 15.43 -6.64
C LEU A 147 -20.86 14.29 -6.20
N LYS A 148 -21.35 13.49 -7.16
CA LYS A 148 -22.19 12.33 -6.85
C LYS A 148 -21.30 11.18 -6.43
N VAL A 149 -21.20 10.97 -5.12
CA VAL A 149 -20.46 9.87 -4.52
C VAL A 149 -21.41 8.68 -4.35
N ASP A 150 -21.07 7.55 -4.97
CA ASP A 150 -21.73 6.26 -4.73
C ASP A 150 -20.75 5.29 -4.09
N ASN A 151 -20.74 5.28 -2.75
CA ASN A 151 -19.90 4.37 -1.95
C ASN A 151 -20.53 2.98 -1.79
N LYS A 152 -21.74 2.75 -2.32
CA LYS A 152 -22.44 1.46 -2.23
C LYS A 152 -21.96 0.46 -3.28
N ALA A 153 -21.47 0.97 -4.42
CA ALA A 153 -20.95 0.11 -5.46
C ALA A 153 -19.71 -0.65 -4.99
N GLU A 154 -19.67 -1.95 -5.26
CA GLU A 154 -18.54 -2.81 -4.94
C GLU A 154 -17.39 -2.57 -5.92
N ASP A 155 -16.18 -2.32 -5.40
CA ASP A 155 -15.01 -2.07 -6.25
C ASP A 155 -14.64 -3.29 -7.11
N GLU A 156 -14.90 -4.52 -6.62
CA GLU A 156 -14.73 -5.74 -7.40
C GLU A 156 -15.64 -5.81 -8.64
N ALA A 157 -16.85 -5.24 -8.58
CA ALA A 157 -17.75 -5.19 -9.73
C ALA A 157 -17.13 -4.41 -10.90
N LEU A 158 -16.30 -3.42 -10.62
CA LEU A 158 -15.61 -2.63 -11.66
C LEU A 158 -14.68 -3.49 -12.53
N ARG A 159 -14.11 -4.57 -11.99
CA ARG A 159 -13.27 -5.50 -12.74
C ARG A 159 -14.03 -6.24 -13.84
N ASN A 160 -15.32 -6.45 -13.64
CA ASN A 160 -16.20 -7.17 -14.56
C ASN A 160 -17.01 -6.22 -15.47
N THR A 161 -16.94 -4.90 -15.22
CA THR A 161 -17.65 -3.90 -16.01
C THR A 161 -16.89 -3.56 -17.27
N THR A 162 -17.50 -3.77 -18.44
CA THR A 162 -16.88 -3.41 -19.71
C THR A 162 -16.89 -1.89 -19.91
N PHE A 163 -16.07 -1.40 -20.86
CA PHE A 163 -16.03 0.02 -21.20
C PHE A 163 -17.40 0.57 -21.63
N LYS A 164 -18.18 -0.24 -22.36
CA LYS A 164 -19.54 0.13 -22.86
C LYS A 164 -20.55 0.19 -21.73
N ASP A 165 -20.50 -0.77 -20.80
CA ASP A 165 -21.51 -0.93 -19.76
C ASP A 165 -21.21 -0.05 -18.52
N ALA A 166 -20.03 0.57 -18.48
CA ALA A 166 -19.69 1.50 -17.41
C ALA A 166 -20.66 2.69 -17.38
N PRO A 167 -21.12 3.10 -16.18
CA PRO A 167 -22.01 4.23 -16.02
C PRO A 167 -21.49 5.48 -16.74
N LYS A 168 -22.38 6.19 -17.44
CA LYS A 168 -22.05 7.52 -18.00
C LYS A 168 -22.07 8.52 -16.84
N ILE A 169 -20.91 8.95 -16.41
CA ILE A 169 -20.74 9.91 -15.33
C ILE A 169 -20.32 11.24 -15.96
N ILE A 170 -21.00 12.33 -15.58
CA ILE A 170 -20.57 13.68 -15.92
C ILE A 170 -19.53 14.09 -14.89
N GLU A 171 -18.28 14.18 -15.33
CA GLU A 171 -17.17 14.60 -14.48
C GLU A 171 -17.07 16.14 -14.44
N GLY A 172 -16.92 16.69 -13.23
CA GLY A 172 -16.47 18.07 -12.99
C GLY A 172 -14.96 18.21 -13.18
N ASP A 173 -14.41 19.32 -12.71
CA ASP A 173 -12.98 19.62 -12.82
C ASP A 173 -12.20 19.41 -11.50
N THR A 174 -12.91 19.11 -10.42
CA THR A 174 -12.33 18.93 -9.09
C THR A 174 -12.37 17.46 -8.70
N LEU A 175 -11.24 16.94 -8.27
CA LEU A 175 -11.16 15.61 -7.65
C LEU A 175 -11.80 15.66 -6.26
N VAL A 176 -12.74 14.78 -5.99
CA VAL A 176 -13.48 14.72 -4.72
C VAL A 176 -13.13 13.43 -3.99
N ASP A 177 -12.64 13.54 -2.76
CA ASP A 177 -12.42 12.37 -1.91
C ASP A 177 -13.76 11.69 -1.56
N THR A 178 -13.77 10.36 -1.63
CA THR A 178 -14.99 9.56 -1.40
C THR A 178 -14.98 8.82 -0.07
N HIS A 179 -13.89 8.88 0.70
CA HIS A 179 -13.70 8.06 1.89
C HIS A 179 -14.25 8.68 3.18
N GLY A 180 -14.61 10.00 3.13
CA GLY A 180 -15.18 10.65 4.32
C GLY A 180 -14.29 10.47 5.56
N PHE A 181 -14.89 10.02 6.68
CA PHE A 181 -14.17 9.87 7.93
C PHE A 181 -13.20 8.67 7.96
N TYR A 182 -13.38 7.68 7.08
CA TYR A 182 -12.41 6.57 6.96
C TYR A 182 -11.02 7.07 6.52
N ARG A 183 -10.94 8.20 5.81
CA ARG A 183 -9.67 8.86 5.50
C ARG A 183 -8.98 9.44 6.72
N ILE A 184 -9.77 9.95 7.68
CA ILE A 184 -9.28 10.69 8.86
C ILE A 184 -8.92 9.72 10.01
N ALA A 185 -9.70 8.68 10.19
CA ALA A 185 -9.59 7.74 11.31
C ALA A 185 -8.19 7.15 11.52
N PRO A 186 -7.44 6.70 10.48
CA PRO A 186 -6.10 6.15 10.67
C PRO A 186 -5.12 7.16 11.28
N ARG A 187 -5.21 8.43 10.90
CA ARG A 187 -4.40 9.50 11.50
C ARG A 187 -4.71 9.70 12.97
N LEU A 188 -5.99 9.77 13.34
CA LEU A 188 -6.40 9.93 14.75
C LEU A 188 -5.93 8.76 15.62
N VAL A 189 -5.99 7.53 15.09
CA VAL A 189 -5.47 6.36 15.80
C VAL A 189 -3.95 6.43 15.92
N ALA A 190 -3.25 6.85 14.87
CA ALA A 190 -1.79 6.98 14.89
C ALA A 190 -1.32 8.03 15.91
N GLU A 191 -1.97 9.19 15.94
CA GLU A 191 -1.69 10.25 16.93
C GLU A 191 -1.93 9.76 18.37
N ARG A 192 -3.07 9.09 18.62
CA ARG A 192 -3.43 8.57 19.95
C ARG A 192 -2.48 7.48 20.46
N LEU A 193 -2.04 6.61 19.57
CA LEU A 193 -1.18 5.48 19.92
C LEU A 193 0.32 5.74 19.69
N HIS A 194 0.68 6.93 19.23
CA HIS A 194 2.06 7.31 18.90
C HIS A 194 2.73 6.27 17.98
N VAL A 195 2.10 6.01 16.83
CA VAL A 195 2.64 5.15 15.76
C VAL A 195 2.91 5.94 14.50
N HIS A 196 3.77 5.41 13.64
CA HIS A 196 4.06 5.99 12.34
C HIS A 196 2.79 6.13 11.49
N TYR A 197 2.68 7.25 10.78
CA TYR A 197 1.54 7.52 9.91
C TYR A 197 1.98 8.06 8.56
N ILE A 198 1.37 7.55 7.48
CA ILE A 198 1.57 8.06 6.12
C ILE A 198 0.21 8.41 5.53
N ASP A 199 0.05 9.66 5.10
CA ASP A 199 -1.16 10.14 4.42
C ASP A 199 -1.15 9.70 2.94
N ALA A 200 -1.43 8.41 2.70
CA ALA A 200 -1.48 7.83 1.36
C ALA A 200 -2.59 8.47 0.51
N ASN A 201 -3.68 8.91 1.15
CA ASN A 201 -4.77 9.63 0.47
C ASN A 201 -4.26 10.95 -0.12
N LYS A 202 -3.61 11.79 0.70
CA LYS A 202 -3.06 13.07 0.23
C LYS A 202 -2.01 12.88 -0.86
N ILE A 203 -1.11 11.92 -0.68
CA ILE A 203 -0.05 11.61 -1.66
C ILE A 203 -0.64 11.24 -3.01
N THR A 204 -1.66 10.40 -3.02
CA THR A 204 -2.31 9.97 -4.26
C THR A 204 -3.26 11.05 -4.80
N TYR A 205 -3.91 11.83 -3.95
CA TYR A 205 -4.69 13.01 -4.36
C TYR A 205 -3.82 14.02 -5.11
N ASP A 206 -2.64 14.34 -4.58
CA ASP A 206 -1.70 15.26 -5.21
C ASP A 206 -1.19 14.70 -6.55
N LEU A 207 -0.93 13.39 -6.63
CA LEU A 207 -0.57 12.73 -7.89
C LEU A 207 -1.69 12.84 -8.94
N GLU A 208 -2.92 12.49 -8.57
CA GLU A 208 -4.09 12.56 -9.45
C GLU A 208 -4.31 13.97 -9.98
N THR A 209 -4.28 14.97 -9.07
CA THR A 209 -4.52 16.37 -9.43
C THR A 209 -3.39 16.96 -10.27
N SER A 210 -2.14 16.53 -10.04
CA SER A 210 -1.00 16.96 -10.86
C SER A 210 -1.09 16.51 -12.32
N LEU A 211 -1.75 15.38 -12.56
CA LEU A 211 -2.00 14.84 -13.89
C LEU A 211 -3.28 15.40 -14.53
N GLY A 212 -4.16 15.96 -13.72
CA GLY A 212 -5.46 16.44 -14.12
C GLY A 212 -6.44 15.31 -14.48
N LYS A 213 -7.69 15.69 -14.75
CA LYS A 213 -8.79 14.76 -15.00
C LYS A 213 -8.51 13.72 -16.10
N GLU A 214 -8.01 14.14 -17.23
CA GLU A 214 -7.73 13.23 -18.35
C GLU A 214 -6.41 12.46 -18.15
N GLY A 215 -5.38 13.15 -17.66
CA GLY A 215 -4.06 12.55 -17.45
C GLY A 215 -4.05 11.47 -16.38
N SER A 216 -4.86 11.62 -15.33
CA SER A 216 -4.95 10.66 -14.23
C SER A 216 -5.57 9.31 -14.62
N LYS A 217 -6.34 9.24 -15.71
CA LYS A 217 -6.80 7.95 -16.28
C LYS A 217 -5.65 6.99 -16.55
N LYS A 218 -4.45 7.51 -16.85
CA LYS A 218 -3.24 6.72 -17.10
C LYS A 218 -2.76 5.93 -15.87
N LEU A 219 -3.15 6.33 -14.67
CA LEU A 219 -2.81 5.59 -13.45
C LEU A 219 -3.69 4.34 -13.28
N HIS A 220 -4.91 4.38 -13.81
CA HIS A 220 -5.97 3.43 -13.52
C HIS A 220 -6.23 2.44 -14.64
N MET A 221 -7.13 1.50 -14.36
CA MET A 221 -7.59 0.50 -15.32
C MET A 221 -8.59 1.12 -16.32
N TRP A 222 -8.09 2.11 -17.07
CA TRP A 222 -8.81 2.80 -18.13
C TRP A 222 -8.27 2.37 -19.50
N TYR A 223 -9.02 1.50 -20.17
CA TYR A 223 -8.69 0.95 -21.49
C TYR A 223 -9.92 1.00 -22.38
N LYS A 224 -9.77 1.50 -23.61
CA LYS A 224 -10.81 1.39 -24.63
C LYS A 224 -10.85 -0.05 -25.16
N PRO A 225 -11.98 -0.47 -25.79
CA PRO A 225 -12.02 -1.73 -26.47
C PRO A 225 -10.84 -1.90 -27.47
N GLY A 226 -10.14 -3.03 -27.38
CA GLY A 226 -9.00 -3.33 -28.22
C GLY A 226 -7.64 -2.72 -27.83
N GLU A 227 -7.58 -1.83 -26.84
CA GLU A 227 -6.31 -1.23 -26.38
C GLU A 227 -5.39 -2.22 -25.64
N HIS A 228 -5.96 -3.26 -25.02
CA HIS A 228 -5.18 -4.25 -24.28
C HIS A 228 -5.70 -5.67 -24.54
N PRO A 229 -4.81 -6.64 -24.87
CA PRO A 229 -5.24 -8.00 -25.23
C PRO A 229 -6.07 -8.71 -24.15
N ALA A 230 -5.71 -8.52 -22.87
CA ALA A 230 -6.45 -9.10 -21.73
C ALA A 230 -7.78 -8.38 -21.43
N LEU A 231 -8.06 -7.26 -22.08
CA LEU A 231 -9.26 -6.44 -21.90
C LEU A 231 -9.92 -6.10 -23.25
N PRO A 232 -10.36 -7.08 -24.03
CA PRO A 232 -10.87 -6.85 -25.39
C PRO A 232 -12.10 -5.92 -25.41
N GLN A 233 -12.91 -5.92 -24.34
CA GLN A 233 -14.07 -5.04 -24.17
C GLN A 233 -13.72 -3.70 -23.53
N GLY A 234 -12.44 -3.47 -23.20
CA GLY A 234 -12.00 -2.31 -22.43
C GLY A 234 -12.50 -2.32 -21.00
N ARG A 235 -12.12 -1.30 -20.22
CA ARG A 235 -12.53 -1.10 -18.82
C ARG A 235 -12.53 0.40 -18.47
N LYS A 236 -13.41 0.81 -17.57
CA LYS A 236 -13.40 2.15 -16.91
C LYS A 236 -13.43 1.94 -15.41
N ASP A 237 -12.29 1.95 -14.78
CA ASP A 237 -12.15 1.72 -13.36
C ASP A 237 -11.32 2.85 -12.75
N ASN A 238 -11.93 3.57 -11.84
CA ASN A 238 -11.37 4.75 -11.16
C ASN A 238 -10.70 4.41 -9.81
N THR A 239 -10.64 3.13 -9.46
CA THR A 239 -10.11 2.68 -8.16
C THR A 239 -8.79 1.92 -8.34
N HIS A 240 -8.76 0.94 -9.25
CA HIS A 240 -7.63 0.03 -9.39
C HIS A 240 -6.59 0.58 -10.35
N TYR A 241 -5.32 0.40 -9.98
CA TYR A 241 -4.18 0.85 -10.77
C TYR A 241 -3.81 -0.18 -11.85
N ASN A 242 -3.30 0.33 -12.96
CA ASN A 242 -2.50 -0.45 -13.89
C ASN A 242 -1.04 -0.51 -13.42
N GLU A 243 -0.16 -1.14 -14.21
CA GLU A 243 1.25 -1.31 -13.85
C GLU A 243 1.96 0.04 -13.60
N TRP A 244 1.79 1.01 -14.53
CA TRP A 244 2.39 2.32 -14.38
C TRP A 244 1.86 3.07 -13.15
N GLY A 245 0.55 3.05 -12.93
CA GLY A 245 -0.08 3.68 -11.76
C GLY A 245 0.42 3.09 -10.45
N ALA A 246 0.48 1.77 -10.35
CA ALA A 246 1.01 1.08 -9.17
C ALA A 246 2.46 1.47 -8.87
N GLN A 247 3.31 1.58 -9.91
CA GLN A 247 4.70 2.03 -9.76
C GLN A 247 4.78 3.49 -9.30
N GLN A 248 3.95 4.39 -9.87
CA GLN A 248 3.92 5.82 -9.48
C GLN A 248 3.51 6.00 -8.02
N VAL A 249 2.52 5.24 -7.57
CA VAL A 249 2.05 5.26 -6.17
C VAL A 249 3.10 4.65 -5.25
N ALA A 250 3.63 3.47 -5.57
CA ALA A 250 4.64 2.79 -4.74
C ALA A 250 5.88 3.66 -4.51
N ARG A 251 6.38 4.36 -5.54
CA ARG A 251 7.53 5.26 -5.41
C ARG A 251 7.28 6.37 -4.41
N ARG A 252 6.12 7.04 -4.49
CA ARG A 252 5.76 8.14 -3.59
C ARG A 252 5.53 7.67 -2.15
N LEU A 253 4.91 6.51 -1.99
CA LEU A 253 4.76 5.89 -0.68
C LEU A 253 6.11 5.46 -0.10
N ALA A 254 7.04 4.95 -0.92
CA ALA A 254 8.40 4.63 -0.48
C ALA A 254 9.18 5.88 -0.06
N ASP A 255 9.03 6.99 -0.77
CA ASP A 255 9.65 8.27 -0.37
C ASP A 255 9.08 8.75 0.97
N ALA A 256 7.75 8.67 1.16
CA ALA A 256 7.12 9.01 2.42
C ALA A 256 7.54 8.05 3.57
N LEU A 257 7.68 6.74 3.28
CA LEU A 257 8.23 5.77 4.24
C LEU A 257 9.65 6.14 4.69
N CYS A 258 10.50 6.59 3.76
CA CYS A 258 11.87 7.00 4.08
C CYS A 258 11.93 8.30 4.89
N VAL A 259 10.97 9.21 4.70
CA VAL A 259 10.83 10.42 5.52
C VAL A 259 10.39 10.05 6.94
N GLU A 260 9.38 9.21 7.06
CA GLU A 260 8.81 8.79 8.35
C GLU A 260 9.75 7.85 9.13
N ILE A 261 10.51 7.02 8.41
CA ILE A 261 11.46 6.04 8.95
C ILE A 261 12.82 6.23 8.28
N PRO A 262 13.66 7.16 8.76
CA PRO A 262 14.93 7.51 8.12
C PRO A 262 15.91 6.34 7.92
N LEU A 263 15.78 5.27 8.71
CA LEU A 263 16.58 4.05 8.55
C LEU A 263 16.37 3.40 7.18
N LEU A 264 15.18 3.50 6.59
CA LEU A 264 14.86 2.92 5.28
C LEU A 264 15.51 3.69 4.12
N GLN A 265 15.93 4.95 4.33
CA GLN A 265 16.53 5.79 3.28
C GLN A 265 17.80 5.17 2.67
N ARG A 266 18.61 4.45 3.46
CA ARG A 266 19.83 3.80 2.96
C ARG A 266 19.58 2.65 1.99
N TYR A 267 18.37 2.12 2.00
CA TYR A 267 17.95 1.00 1.13
C TYR A 267 17.05 1.46 0.00
N ARG A 268 16.73 2.76 -0.08
CA ARG A 268 15.90 3.33 -1.14
C ARG A 268 16.62 3.23 -2.49
N THR A 269 15.99 2.60 -3.49
CA THR A 269 16.54 2.52 -4.84
C THR A 269 16.36 3.85 -5.57
N ASN A 270 17.36 4.25 -6.37
CA ASN A 270 17.28 5.42 -7.25
C ASN A 270 16.74 5.04 -8.66
N LYS A 271 16.14 3.87 -8.81
CA LYS A 271 15.53 3.48 -10.09
C LYS A 271 14.41 4.46 -10.46
N LYS A 272 14.59 5.18 -11.58
CA LYS A 272 13.61 6.12 -12.15
C LYS A 272 12.43 5.37 -12.78
#